data_879836cc123092e121a80a21e2eb6647
#
_entry.id   879836cc123092e121a80a21e2eb6647
#
_cell.length_a   1.000
_cell.length_b   1.000
_cell.length_c   1.000
_cell.angle_alpha   90.00
_cell.angle_beta   90.00
_cell.angle_gamma   90.00
#
_symmetry.space_group_name_H-M   'P 1'
#
loop_
_entity.id
_entity.type
_entity.pdbx_description
1 polymer ?
#
loop_
_entity_poly.entity_id
_entity_poly.type
_entity_poly.pdbx_seq_one_letter_code
_entity_poly.pdbx_strand_id
1 'polypeptide(L)'
;MSRASEHAYARIRERIVTGDIAPGAPLREEQLAEECGVSRTPVREALRRLESELFVVRSETQRSFVADWSREDIDELFTLRGMLEAHAAARAATRLDAVALDRLRATNDAITRVVGESQPDITVFLEENRNFHRQIVDATESPRLASTLARLVEQPVVHRTATRYGREHLMQSAREHDELIQAFAARDREWASAVMTGHIRRAFHVFGSVSRPNDVK
;
A
#
# COMPACT_ATOMS: atom_id res chain seq x y z
N MET A 1 -12.87 -8.20 -18.55
CA MET A 1 -13.75 -7.08 -18.15
C MET A 1 -13.93 -6.14 -19.32
N SER A 2 -15.07 -5.45 -19.42
CA SER A 2 -15.27 -4.42 -20.43
C SER A 2 -14.49 -3.14 -20.08
N ARG A 3 -14.24 -2.27 -21.07
CA ARG A 3 -13.60 -0.97 -20.84
C ARG A 3 -14.38 -0.10 -19.83
N ALA A 4 -15.72 -0.23 -19.84
CA ALA A 4 -16.59 0.46 -18.89
C ALA A 4 -16.45 -0.07 -17.47
N SER A 5 -16.29 -1.38 -17.27
CA SER A 5 -16.10 -1.95 -15.94
C SER A 5 -14.68 -1.68 -15.37
N GLU A 6 -13.64 -1.60 -16.23
CA GLU A 6 -12.32 -1.13 -15.79
C GLU A 6 -12.36 0.34 -15.35
N HIS A 7 -13.06 1.19 -16.11
CA HIS A 7 -13.24 2.60 -15.76
C HIS A 7 -13.97 2.75 -14.41
N ALA A 8 -15.10 2.06 -14.23
CA ALA A 8 -15.84 2.09 -12.97
C ALA A 8 -14.99 1.56 -11.80
N TYR A 9 -14.27 0.45 -12.00
CA TYR A 9 -13.37 -0.10 -10.99
C TYR A 9 -12.31 0.91 -10.56
N ALA A 10 -11.59 1.52 -11.50
CA ALA A 10 -10.53 2.49 -11.20
C ALA A 10 -11.06 3.70 -10.41
N ARG A 11 -12.20 4.26 -10.83
CA ARG A 11 -12.84 5.41 -10.19
C ARG A 11 -13.32 5.11 -8.77
N ILE A 12 -14.01 3.98 -8.58
CA ILE A 12 -14.54 3.60 -7.26
C ILE A 12 -13.38 3.27 -6.32
N ARG A 13 -12.36 2.52 -6.79
CA ARG A 13 -11.19 2.17 -6.04
C ARG A 13 -10.41 3.40 -5.57
N GLU A 14 -10.17 4.36 -6.46
CA GLU A 14 -9.51 5.64 -6.13
C GLU A 14 -10.23 6.34 -4.97
N ARG A 15 -11.55 6.50 -5.05
CA ARG A 15 -12.34 7.18 -4.01
C ARG A 15 -12.34 6.45 -2.67
N ILE A 16 -12.25 5.11 -2.68
CA ILE A 16 -12.10 4.32 -1.44
C ILE A 16 -10.71 4.54 -0.85
N VAL A 17 -9.66 4.51 -1.68
CA VAL A 17 -8.26 4.67 -1.23
C VAL A 17 -8.00 6.07 -0.69
N THR A 18 -8.51 7.11 -1.36
CA THR A 18 -8.38 8.52 -0.90
C THR A 18 -9.23 8.82 0.33
N GLY A 19 -10.25 8.00 0.59
CA GLY A 19 -11.18 8.20 1.71
C GLY A 19 -12.39 9.08 1.36
N ASP A 20 -12.57 9.46 0.10
CA ASP A 20 -13.76 10.19 -0.37
C ASP A 20 -15.04 9.38 -0.13
N ILE A 21 -14.92 8.04 -0.16
CA ILE A 21 -15.95 7.13 0.35
C ILE A 21 -15.40 6.51 1.63
N ALA A 22 -16.03 6.85 2.75
CA ALA A 22 -15.56 6.44 4.07
C ALA A 22 -15.72 4.91 4.30
N PRO A 23 -14.89 4.28 5.16
CA PRO A 23 -15.12 2.92 5.63
C PRO A 23 -16.54 2.74 6.19
N GLY A 24 -17.16 1.61 5.88
CA GLY A 24 -18.54 1.30 6.27
C GLY A 24 -19.62 2.04 5.45
N ALA A 25 -19.25 2.96 4.56
CA ALA A 25 -20.21 3.68 3.74
C ALA A 25 -20.89 2.76 2.72
N PRO A 26 -22.22 2.90 2.46
CA PRO A 26 -22.93 2.11 1.48
C PRO A 26 -22.55 2.51 0.05
N LEU A 27 -22.34 1.51 -0.81
CA LEU A 27 -22.02 1.65 -2.22
C LEU A 27 -23.29 1.33 -3.07
N ARG A 28 -23.96 2.38 -3.51
CA ARG A 28 -25.21 2.26 -4.28
C ARG A 28 -24.92 2.18 -5.78
N GLU A 29 -25.26 1.06 -6.43
CA GLU A 29 -24.98 0.83 -7.85
C GLU A 29 -25.51 1.95 -8.76
N GLU A 30 -26.69 2.51 -8.47
CA GLU A 30 -27.30 3.58 -9.27
C GLU A 30 -26.49 4.87 -9.20
N GLN A 31 -26.15 5.30 -8.01
CA GLN A 31 -25.35 6.50 -7.79
C GLN A 31 -23.96 6.38 -8.43
N LEU A 32 -23.28 5.24 -8.20
CA LEU A 32 -21.96 5.00 -8.79
C LEU A 32 -22.01 4.91 -10.33
N ALA A 33 -23.09 4.39 -10.90
CA ALA A 33 -23.28 4.34 -12.35
C ALA A 33 -23.39 5.76 -12.95
N GLU A 34 -24.16 6.63 -12.31
CA GLU A 34 -24.30 8.03 -12.69
C GLU A 34 -22.95 8.77 -12.58
N GLU A 35 -22.25 8.64 -11.44
CA GLU A 35 -20.95 9.28 -11.17
C GLU A 35 -19.83 8.81 -12.11
N CYS A 36 -19.87 7.54 -12.54
CA CYS A 36 -18.91 6.99 -13.50
C CYS A 36 -19.31 7.18 -14.96
N GLY A 37 -20.52 7.66 -15.24
CA GLY A 37 -21.03 7.82 -16.61
C GLY A 37 -21.22 6.49 -17.35
N VAL A 38 -21.58 5.40 -16.62
CA VAL A 38 -21.76 4.06 -17.18
C VAL A 38 -23.11 3.46 -16.73
N SER A 39 -23.50 2.31 -17.30
CA SER A 39 -24.68 1.58 -16.82
C SER A 39 -24.38 0.80 -15.52
N ARG A 40 -25.41 0.23 -14.86
CA ARG A 40 -25.27 -0.51 -13.60
C ARG A 40 -24.48 -1.82 -13.73
N THR A 41 -24.52 -2.48 -14.91
CA THR A 41 -23.80 -3.76 -15.11
C THR A 41 -22.29 -3.64 -14.92
N PRO A 42 -21.55 -2.71 -15.57
CA PRO A 42 -20.11 -2.51 -15.32
C PRO A 42 -19.79 -2.11 -13.86
N VAL A 43 -20.67 -1.35 -13.19
CA VAL A 43 -20.50 -1.03 -11.77
C VAL A 43 -20.59 -2.29 -10.90
N ARG A 44 -21.54 -3.17 -11.18
CA ARG A 44 -21.69 -4.44 -10.46
C ARG A 44 -20.47 -5.35 -10.65
N GLU A 45 -19.92 -5.40 -11.87
CA GLU A 45 -18.66 -6.13 -12.14
C GLU A 45 -17.49 -5.52 -11.37
N ALA A 46 -17.38 -4.18 -11.34
CA ALA A 46 -16.35 -3.47 -10.57
C ALA A 46 -16.47 -3.75 -9.07
N LEU A 47 -17.69 -3.68 -8.51
CA LEU A 47 -17.91 -3.98 -7.08
C LEU A 47 -17.60 -5.43 -6.72
N ARG A 48 -17.91 -6.41 -7.59
CA ARG A 48 -17.50 -7.81 -7.36
C ARG A 48 -15.98 -7.99 -7.34
N ARG A 49 -15.28 -7.27 -8.21
CA ARG A 49 -13.82 -7.30 -8.19
C ARG A 49 -13.27 -6.65 -6.92
N LEU A 50 -13.76 -5.48 -6.53
CA LEU A 50 -13.40 -4.81 -5.28
C LEU A 50 -13.71 -5.67 -4.04
N GLU A 51 -14.78 -6.47 -4.08
CA GLU A 51 -15.11 -7.45 -3.05
C GLU A 51 -14.07 -8.58 -2.98
N SER A 52 -13.66 -9.12 -4.13
CA SER A 52 -12.59 -10.15 -4.19
C SER A 52 -11.21 -9.62 -3.78
N GLU A 53 -11.03 -8.32 -3.79
CA GLU A 53 -9.82 -7.61 -3.36
C GLU A 53 -9.94 -7.03 -1.93
N LEU A 54 -11.04 -7.35 -1.22
CA LEU A 54 -11.31 -6.93 0.16
C LEU A 54 -11.49 -5.41 0.38
N PHE A 55 -11.76 -4.64 -0.68
CA PHE A 55 -12.13 -3.22 -0.59
C PHE A 55 -13.60 -3.02 -0.23
N VAL A 56 -14.42 -4.01 -0.59
CA VAL A 56 -15.88 -3.99 -0.44
C VAL A 56 -16.32 -5.24 0.28
N VAL A 57 -17.28 -5.10 1.15
CA VAL A 57 -17.98 -6.20 1.81
C VAL A 57 -19.45 -6.19 1.41
N ARG A 58 -20.08 -7.37 1.36
CA ARG A 58 -21.51 -7.50 1.16
C ARG A 58 -22.22 -7.91 2.43
N SER A 59 -23.35 -7.28 2.68
CA SER A 59 -24.27 -7.73 3.73
C SER A 59 -25.06 -8.98 3.27
N GLU A 60 -25.72 -9.63 4.23
CA GLU A 60 -26.66 -10.72 3.95
C GLU A 60 -27.76 -10.32 2.94
N THR A 61 -28.14 -9.05 2.93
CA THR A 61 -29.12 -8.48 1.98
C THR A 61 -28.52 -8.08 0.64
N GLN A 62 -27.30 -8.52 0.33
CA GLN A 62 -26.56 -8.26 -0.92
C GLN A 62 -26.27 -6.77 -1.19
N ARG A 63 -26.27 -5.93 -0.16
CA ARG A 63 -25.84 -4.53 -0.27
C ARG A 63 -24.34 -4.45 -0.10
N SER A 64 -23.70 -3.62 -0.91
CA SER A 64 -22.25 -3.39 -0.89
C SER A 64 -21.91 -2.23 0.03
N PHE A 65 -20.83 -2.38 0.79
CA PHE A 65 -20.27 -1.35 1.69
C PHE A 65 -18.75 -1.31 1.52
N VAL A 66 -18.15 -0.15 1.76
CA VAL A 66 -16.69 -0.07 1.88
C VAL A 66 -16.24 -0.90 3.09
N ALA A 67 -15.21 -1.71 2.93
CA ALA A 67 -14.67 -2.50 4.03
C ALA A 67 -14.22 -1.59 5.20
N ASP A 68 -14.64 -1.93 6.40
CA ASP A 68 -14.19 -1.29 7.63
C ASP A 68 -13.28 -2.26 8.38
N TRP A 69 -12.00 -1.96 8.36
CA TRP A 69 -10.96 -2.83 8.89
C TRP A 69 -10.82 -2.65 10.39
N SER A 70 -10.94 -3.75 11.12
CA SER A 70 -10.62 -3.80 12.54
C SER A 70 -9.12 -3.62 12.76
N ARG A 71 -8.72 -3.36 14.02
CA ARG A 71 -7.30 -3.31 14.38
C ARG A 71 -6.61 -4.66 14.17
N GLU A 72 -7.31 -5.76 14.37
CA GLU A 72 -6.83 -7.12 14.16
C GLU A 72 -6.57 -7.39 12.67
N ASP A 73 -7.52 -7.02 11.78
CA ASP A 73 -7.34 -7.12 10.32
C ASP A 73 -6.11 -6.34 9.85
N ILE A 74 -5.88 -5.17 10.44
CA ILE A 74 -4.73 -4.32 10.09
C ILE A 74 -3.43 -4.93 10.60
N ASP A 75 -3.39 -5.48 11.82
CA ASP A 75 -2.20 -6.16 12.35
C ASP A 75 -1.86 -7.40 11.51
N GLU A 76 -2.87 -8.19 11.13
CA GLU A 76 -2.69 -9.33 10.24
C GLU A 76 -2.13 -8.90 8.88
N LEU A 77 -2.70 -7.87 8.26
CA LEU A 77 -2.22 -7.32 6.99
C LEU A 77 -0.74 -6.93 7.06
N PHE A 78 -0.35 -6.15 8.08
CA PHE A 78 1.04 -5.70 8.23
C PHE A 78 1.97 -6.84 8.61
N THR A 79 1.50 -7.87 9.31
CA THR A 79 2.25 -9.09 9.59
C THR A 79 2.55 -9.85 8.30
N LEU A 80 1.54 -10.10 7.46
CA LEU A 80 1.71 -10.75 6.17
C LEU A 80 2.61 -9.95 5.23
N ARG A 81 2.45 -8.63 5.18
CA ARG A 81 3.35 -7.74 4.45
C ARG A 81 4.79 -7.88 4.92
N GLY A 82 5.00 -7.81 6.24
CA GLY A 82 6.33 -7.93 6.83
C GLY A 82 7.02 -9.24 6.42
N MET A 83 6.32 -10.36 6.51
CA MET A 83 6.84 -11.66 6.10
C MET A 83 7.20 -11.73 4.61
N LEU A 84 6.33 -11.24 3.75
CA LEU A 84 6.52 -11.33 2.29
C LEU A 84 7.52 -10.29 1.77
N GLU A 85 7.50 -9.07 2.29
CA GLU A 85 8.45 -8.03 1.89
C GLU A 85 9.86 -8.32 2.43
N ALA A 86 10.00 -8.87 3.65
CA ALA A 86 11.29 -9.35 4.17
C ALA A 86 11.85 -10.51 3.32
N HIS A 87 10.99 -11.45 2.91
CA HIS A 87 11.39 -12.49 1.97
C HIS A 87 11.82 -11.92 0.61
N ALA A 88 11.10 -10.90 0.10
CA ALA A 88 11.46 -10.21 -1.12
C ALA A 88 12.84 -9.54 -0.99
N ALA A 89 13.09 -8.80 0.10
CA ALA A 89 14.36 -8.14 0.38
C ALA A 89 15.53 -9.13 0.46
N ALA A 90 15.37 -10.23 1.21
CA ALA A 90 16.37 -11.29 1.30
C ALA A 90 16.70 -11.89 -0.07
N ARG A 91 15.69 -12.09 -0.90
CA ARG A 91 15.86 -12.65 -2.25
C ARG A 91 16.51 -11.63 -3.20
N ALA A 92 16.12 -10.36 -3.13
CA ALA A 92 16.65 -9.27 -3.94
C ALA A 92 18.13 -9.02 -3.63
N ALA A 93 18.58 -9.15 -2.40
CA ALA A 93 19.97 -8.92 -1.96
C ALA A 93 21.01 -9.68 -2.79
N THR A 94 20.68 -10.85 -3.32
CA THR A 94 21.59 -11.66 -4.16
C THR A 94 21.37 -11.48 -5.66
N ARG A 95 20.37 -10.69 -6.07
CA ARG A 95 19.97 -10.53 -7.49
C ARG A 95 20.18 -9.13 -8.04
N LEU A 96 20.14 -8.12 -7.17
CA LEU A 96 20.37 -6.74 -7.57
C LEU A 96 21.77 -6.57 -8.15
N ASP A 97 21.86 -6.04 -9.35
CA ASP A 97 23.11 -5.60 -9.96
C ASP A 97 23.40 -4.12 -9.62
N ALA A 98 24.55 -3.61 -10.06
CA ALA A 98 24.97 -2.24 -9.79
C ALA A 98 23.95 -1.21 -10.35
N VAL A 99 23.38 -1.46 -11.53
CA VAL A 99 22.41 -0.56 -12.17
C VAL A 99 21.11 -0.50 -11.38
N ALA A 100 20.65 -1.65 -10.89
CA ALA A 100 19.44 -1.71 -10.04
C ALA A 100 19.67 -1.06 -8.67
N LEU A 101 20.85 -1.21 -8.08
CA LEU A 101 21.22 -0.51 -6.84
C LEU A 101 21.28 1.01 -7.04
N ASP A 102 21.80 1.50 -8.16
CA ASP A 102 21.83 2.93 -8.46
C ASP A 102 20.41 3.50 -8.67
N ARG A 103 19.48 2.72 -9.26
CA ARG A 103 18.06 3.11 -9.33
C ARG A 103 17.41 3.21 -7.97
N LEU A 104 17.68 2.25 -7.06
CA LEU A 104 17.19 2.32 -5.68
C LEU A 104 17.72 3.55 -4.94
N ARG A 105 19.02 3.87 -5.09
CA ARG A 105 19.63 5.09 -4.54
C ARG A 105 18.93 6.34 -5.06
N ALA A 106 18.78 6.46 -6.38
CA ALA A 106 18.12 7.61 -7.00
C ALA A 106 16.67 7.79 -6.50
N THR A 107 15.93 6.69 -6.31
CA THR A 107 14.58 6.73 -5.75
C THR A 107 14.61 7.19 -4.28
N ASN A 108 15.53 6.68 -3.45
CA ASN A 108 15.63 7.11 -2.05
C ASN A 108 16.16 8.54 -1.90
N ASP A 109 17.00 9.01 -2.79
CA ASP A 109 17.42 10.42 -2.87
C ASP A 109 16.23 11.34 -3.18
N ALA A 110 15.30 10.90 -4.03
CA ALA A 110 14.05 11.64 -4.28
C ALA A 110 13.17 11.69 -3.03
N ILE A 111 12.99 10.58 -2.32
CA ILE A 111 12.30 10.53 -1.02
C ILE A 111 12.96 11.49 -0.02
N THR A 112 14.29 11.41 0.13
CA THR A 112 15.06 12.24 1.08
C THR A 112 14.90 13.72 0.79
N ARG A 113 14.88 14.14 -0.47
CA ARG A 113 14.62 15.54 -0.85
C ARG A 113 13.23 15.99 -0.43
N VAL A 114 12.19 15.20 -0.73
CA VAL A 114 10.80 15.53 -0.36
C VAL A 114 10.65 15.65 1.16
N VAL A 115 11.18 14.70 1.93
CA VAL A 115 11.06 14.76 3.40
C VAL A 115 11.93 15.83 4.04
N GLY A 116 12.93 16.34 3.32
CA GLY A 116 13.78 17.46 3.72
C GLY A 116 13.08 18.82 3.67
N GLU A 117 12.02 18.95 2.89
CA GLU A 117 11.26 20.20 2.74
C GLU A 117 10.55 20.60 4.05
N SER A 118 10.26 21.88 4.21
CA SER A 118 9.54 22.41 5.38
C SER A 118 8.11 21.86 5.47
N GLN A 119 7.50 21.60 4.34
CA GLN A 119 6.18 20.94 4.18
C GLN A 119 6.32 19.83 3.15
N PRO A 120 6.62 18.59 3.58
CA PRO A 120 6.78 17.46 2.67
C PRO A 120 5.49 17.16 1.89
N ASP A 121 5.61 16.99 0.58
CA ASP A 121 4.50 16.48 -0.24
C ASP A 121 4.32 14.98 0.00
N ILE A 122 3.27 14.65 0.76
CA ILE A 122 2.96 13.25 1.11
C ILE A 122 2.60 12.41 -0.11
N THR A 123 2.02 13.01 -1.14
CA THR A 123 1.66 12.28 -2.36
C THR A 123 2.91 11.81 -3.11
N VAL A 124 3.87 12.72 -3.27
CA VAL A 124 5.17 12.41 -3.89
C VAL A 124 5.95 11.39 -3.05
N PHE A 125 5.97 11.57 -1.72
CA PHE A 125 6.58 10.58 -0.83
C PHE A 125 5.99 9.19 -1.05
N LEU A 126 4.65 9.07 -1.06
CA LEU A 126 3.96 7.78 -1.23
C LEU A 126 4.24 7.13 -2.57
N GLU A 127 4.32 7.90 -3.63
CA GLU A 127 4.64 7.41 -4.98
C GLU A 127 6.06 6.86 -5.04
N GLU A 128 7.05 7.61 -4.56
CA GLU A 128 8.44 7.19 -4.56
C GLU A 128 8.70 6.03 -3.59
N ASN A 129 8.07 6.03 -2.41
CA ASN A 129 8.12 4.92 -1.49
C ASN A 129 7.57 3.62 -2.11
N ARG A 130 6.43 3.70 -2.81
CA ARG A 130 5.87 2.57 -3.56
C ARG A 130 6.82 2.11 -4.66
N ASN A 131 7.43 3.04 -5.38
CA ASN A 131 8.40 2.75 -6.43
C ASN A 131 9.63 2.03 -5.86
N PHE A 132 10.16 2.46 -4.71
CA PHE A 132 11.27 1.80 -4.01
C PHE A 132 10.97 0.33 -3.68
N HIS A 133 9.85 0.07 -3.01
CA HIS A 133 9.43 -1.29 -2.66
C HIS A 133 9.18 -2.15 -3.91
N ARG A 134 8.57 -1.58 -4.95
CA ARG A 134 8.34 -2.29 -6.21
C ARG A 134 9.63 -2.75 -6.87
N GLN A 135 10.67 -1.91 -6.91
CA GLN A 135 11.98 -2.28 -7.46
C GLN A 135 12.59 -3.49 -6.72
N ILE A 136 12.43 -3.56 -5.40
CA ILE A 136 12.88 -4.70 -4.59
C ILE A 136 12.11 -5.97 -4.99
N VAL A 137 10.79 -5.87 -5.11
CA VAL A 137 9.93 -7.00 -5.49
C VAL A 137 10.24 -7.47 -6.92
N ASP A 138 10.43 -6.56 -7.86
CA ASP A 138 10.76 -6.86 -9.25
C ASP A 138 12.12 -7.59 -9.36
N ALA A 139 13.11 -7.20 -8.55
CA ALA A 139 14.41 -7.89 -8.48
C ALA A 139 14.31 -9.34 -7.99
N THR A 140 13.19 -9.75 -7.38
CA THR A 140 12.99 -11.15 -7.01
C THR A 140 12.72 -12.06 -8.21
N GLU A 141 12.33 -11.50 -9.36
CA GLU A 141 11.89 -12.25 -10.56
C GLU A 141 10.80 -13.29 -10.23
N SER A 142 9.92 -12.96 -9.29
CA SER A 142 8.83 -13.85 -8.86
C SER A 142 7.46 -13.22 -9.13
N PRO A 143 6.80 -13.56 -10.25
CA PRO A 143 5.46 -13.03 -10.56
C PRO A 143 4.42 -13.37 -9.50
N ARG A 144 4.55 -14.53 -8.83
CA ARG A 144 3.65 -14.92 -7.74
C ARG A 144 3.80 -14.00 -6.53
N LEU A 145 5.04 -13.73 -6.12
CA LEU A 145 5.33 -12.83 -4.99
C LEU A 145 4.85 -11.41 -5.30
N ALA A 146 5.15 -10.89 -6.50
CA ALA A 146 4.70 -9.59 -6.96
C ALA A 146 3.16 -9.46 -6.93
N SER A 147 2.46 -10.45 -7.50
CA SER A 147 0.98 -10.45 -7.51
C SER A 147 0.37 -10.55 -6.11
N THR A 148 0.97 -11.31 -5.19
CA THR A 148 0.47 -11.44 -3.81
C THR A 148 0.70 -10.15 -3.03
N LEU A 149 1.90 -9.57 -3.11
CA LEU A 149 2.24 -8.32 -2.45
C LEU A 149 1.42 -7.14 -2.96
N ALA A 150 1.19 -7.04 -4.27
CA ALA A 150 0.37 -5.97 -4.83
C ALA A 150 -1.02 -5.91 -4.16
N ARG A 151 -1.66 -7.06 -3.91
CA ARG A 151 -2.96 -7.13 -3.24
C ARG A 151 -2.94 -6.66 -1.79
N LEU A 152 -1.82 -6.85 -1.08
CA LEU A 152 -1.66 -6.41 0.31
C LEU A 152 -1.27 -4.94 0.41
N VAL A 153 -0.33 -4.49 -0.44
CA VAL A 153 0.20 -3.11 -0.43
C VAL A 153 -0.83 -2.10 -0.92
N GLU A 154 -1.69 -2.49 -1.87
CA GLU A 154 -2.69 -1.62 -2.46
C GLU A 154 -3.94 -1.41 -1.59
N GLN A 155 -3.99 -1.96 -0.37
CA GLN A 155 -5.14 -1.78 0.53
C GLN A 155 -5.28 -0.33 1.01
N PRO A 156 -6.52 0.18 1.16
CA PRO A 156 -6.78 1.56 1.60
C PRO A 156 -6.11 1.91 2.92
N VAL A 157 -6.01 0.93 3.82
CA VAL A 157 -5.39 1.13 5.13
C VAL A 157 -3.91 1.45 5.03
N VAL A 158 -3.20 0.91 4.05
CA VAL A 158 -1.76 1.19 3.82
C VAL A 158 -1.57 2.64 3.38
N HIS A 159 -2.38 3.11 2.43
CA HIS A 159 -2.36 4.51 2.00
C HIS A 159 -2.71 5.47 3.15
N ARG A 160 -3.77 5.16 3.92
CA ARG A 160 -4.18 5.97 5.09
C ARG A 160 -3.16 5.97 6.22
N THR A 161 -2.35 4.93 6.36
CA THR A 161 -1.25 4.90 7.33
C THR A 161 -0.24 5.97 6.99
N ALA A 162 0.19 6.02 5.75
CA ALA A 162 1.24 6.94 5.33
C ALA A 162 0.80 8.41 5.33
N THR A 163 -0.48 8.73 5.12
CA THR A 163 -1.00 10.10 5.28
C THR A 163 -0.99 10.60 6.74
N ARG A 164 -0.76 9.71 7.70
CA ARG A 164 -0.63 10.04 9.13
C ARG A 164 0.81 10.21 9.59
N TYR A 165 1.77 10.01 8.71
CA TYR A 165 3.19 10.17 9.05
C TYR A 165 3.52 11.63 9.37
N GLY A 166 4.06 11.86 10.57
CA GLY A 166 4.80 13.07 10.85
C GLY A 166 6.16 13.04 10.16
N ARG A 167 6.78 14.22 9.99
CA ARG A 167 8.09 14.37 9.33
C ARG A 167 9.16 13.38 9.84
N GLU A 168 9.19 13.14 11.15
CA GLU A 168 10.16 12.22 11.76
C GLU A 168 10.00 10.79 11.24
N HIS A 169 8.76 10.32 11.08
CA HIS A 169 8.47 8.99 10.52
C HIS A 169 8.88 8.88 9.05
N LEU A 170 8.64 9.95 8.26
CA LEU A 170 9.07 10.01 6.86
C LEU A 170 10.60 9.95 6.74
N MET A 171 11.31 10.72 7.58
CA MET A 171 12.78 10.70 7.64
C MET A 171 13.32 9.35 8.09
N GLN A 172 12.64 8.68 9.04
CA GLN A 172 13.02 7.35 9.48
C GLN A 172 12.86 6.33 8.37
N SER A 173 11.77 6.40 7.60
CA SER A 173 11.57 5.54 6.42
C SER A 173 12.71 5.69 5.41
N ALA A 174 13.12 6.94 5.09
CA ALA A 174 14.24 7.19 4.18
C ALA A 174 15.57 6.61 4.69
N ARG A 175 15.86 6.74 6.00
CA ARG A 175 17.06 6.12 6.62
C ARG A 175 17.05 4.60 6.54
N GLU A 176 15.90 3.97 6.71
CA GLU A 176 15.76 2.52 6.61
C GLU A 176 15.91 2.04 5.16
N HIS A 177 15.50 2.84 4.19
CA HIS A 177 15.80 2.57 2.78
C HIS A 177 17.29 2.63 2.50
N ASP A 178 18.04 3.60 3.08
CA ASP A 178 19.50 3.64 2.96
C ASP A 178 20.14 2.39 3.55
N GLU A 179 19.65 1.93 4.71
CA GLU A 179 20.14 0.70 5.33
C GLU A 179 19.86 -0.55 4.47
N LEU A 180 18.66 -0.62 3.85
CA LEU A 180 18.34 -1.67 2.88
C LEU A 180 19.31 -1.65 1.69
N ILE A 181 19.59 -0.48 1.13
CA ILE A 181 20.55 -0.34 0.01
C ILE A 181 21.95 -0.82 0.43
N GLN A 182 22.39 -0.54 1.66
CA GLN A 182 23.66 -1.03 2.18
C GLN A 182 23.66 -2.56 2.30
N ALA A 183 22.59 -3.14 2.84
CA ALA A 183 22.42 -4.60 2.94
C ALA A 183 22.43 -5.27 1.55
N PHE A 184 21.79 -4.65 0.55
CA PHE A 184 21.82 -5.12 -0.84
C PHE A 184 23.21 -5.02 -1.46
N ALA A 185 23.93 -3.92 -1.24
CA ALA A 185 25.32 -3.76 -1.70
C ALA A 185 26.26 -4.79 -1.08
N ALA A 186 26.04 -5.13 0.20
CA ALA A 186 26.76 -6.20 0.90
C ALA A 186 26.31 -7.61 0.49
N ARG A 187 25.24 -7.75 -0.30
CA ARG A 187 24.57 -9.01 -0.63
C ARG A 187 24.16 -9.83 0.59
N ASP A 188 23.89 -9.13 1.71
CA ASP A 188 23.49 -9.74 2.97
C ASP A 188 21.97 -9.94 3.03
N ARG A 189 21.55 -11.19 2.88
CA ARG A 189 20.14 -11.58 2.86
C ARG A 189 19.46 -11.41 4.22
N GLU A 190 20.19 -11.73 5.30
CA GLU A 190 19.66 -11.70 6.66
C GLU A 190 19.48 -10.26 7.13
N TRP A 191 20.48 -9.41 6.86
CA TRP A 191 20.39 -7.99 7.14
C TRP A 191 19.25 -7.33 6.37
N ALA A 192 19.15 -7.53 5.06
CA ALA A 192 18.06 -6.99 4.24
C ALA A 192 16.68 -7.42 4.77
N SER A 193 16.52 -8.70 5.14
CA SER A 193 15.30 -9.23 5.73
C SER A 193 14.96 -8.58 7.07
N ALA A 194 15.95 -8.43 7.96
CA ALA A 194 15.75 -7.85 9.28
C ALA A 194 15.33 -6.37 9.21
N VAL A 195 16.01 -5.59 8.36
CA VAL A 195 15.68 -4.17 8.14
C VAL A 195 14.26 -4.02 7.57
N MET A 196 13.92 -4.79 6.53
CA MET A 196 12.58 -4.74 5.94
C MET A 196 11.49 -5.13 6.94
N THR A 197 11.71 -6.15 7.76
CA THR A 197 10.78 -6.54 8.84
C THR A 197 10.53 -5.38 9.80
N GLY A 198 11.59 -4.73 10.26
CA GLY A 198 11.51 -3.58 11.16
C GLY A 198 10.80 -2.38 10.53
N HIS A 199 11.10 -2.10 9.25
CA HIS A 199 10.51 -1.05 8.46
C HIS A 199 8.97 -1.20 8.35
N ILE A 200 8.49 -2.35 7.94
CA ILE A 200 7.04 -2.63 7.83
C ILE A 200 6.36 -2.61 9.20
N ARG A 201 7.00 -3.13 10.24
CA ARG A 201 6.43 -3.14 11.59
C ARG A 201 6.31 -1.74 12.18
N ARG A 202 7.27 -0.84 11.92
CA ARG A 202 7.14 0.58 12.32
C ARG A 202 5.97 1.27 11.63
N ALA A 203 5.75 1.01 10.35
CA ALA A 203 4.58 1.54 9.64
C ALA A 203 3.27 1.17 10.33
N PHE A 204 3.13 -0.08 10.81
CA PHE A 204 1.98 -0.52 11.59
C PHE A 204 1.80 0.29 12.89
N HIS A 205 2.88 0.53 13.65
CA HIS A 205 2.80 1.25 14.92
C HIS A 205 2.39 2.71 14.75
N VAL A 206 2.79 3.36 13.68
CA VAL A 206 2.31 4.73 13.36
C VAL A 206 0.80 4.73 13.15
N PHE A 207 0.24 3.71 12.49
CA PHE A 207 -1.21 3.59 12.34
C PHE A 207 -1.91 3.40 13.71
N GLY A 208 -1.35 2.55 14.58
CA GLY A 208 -1.93 2.19 15.88
C GLY A 208 -1.86 3.29 16.94
N SER A 209 -0.94 4.25 16.81
CA SER A 209 -0.76 5.36 17.76
C SER A 209 -1.81 6.48 17.63
N VAL A 210 -2.55 6.50 16.52
CA VAL A 210 -3.62 7.48 16.30
C VAL A 210 -4.96 6.81 16.55
N SER A 211 -5.38 6.77 17.82
CA SER A 211 -6.70 6.29 18.23
C SER A 211 -7.81 6.96 17.42
N ARG A 212 -8.81 6.18 16.98
CA ARG A 212 -10.05 6.74 16.45
C ARG A 212 -10.70 7.59 17.54
N PRO A 213 -11.35 8.73 17.21
CA PRO A 213 -12.09 9.52 18.21
C PRO A 213 -13.24 8.76 18.91
N ASN A 214 -13.54 7.51 18.48
CA ASN A 214 -14.67 6.70 18.98
C ASN A 214 -14.29 5.47 19.82
N ASP A 215 -13.01 5.25 20.18
CA ASP A 215 -12.62 4.12 21.04
C ASP A 215 -12.72 4.44 22.55
N VAL A 216 -13.48 5.47 22.92
CA VAL A 216 -13.87 5.74 24.32
C VAL A 216 -15.36 5.43 24.46
N LYS A 217 -15.66 4.14 24.66
CA LYS A 217 -16.81 3.68 25.48
C LYS A 217 -16.57 2.27 25.96
#